data_f64e145e68c3df2e1bf8ef26ceacb151
#
_entry.id   f64e145e68c3df2e1bf8ef26ceacb151
#
_cell.length_a   1.000
_cell.length_b   1.000
_cell.length_c   1.000
_cell.angle_alpha   90.00
_cell.angle_beta   90.00
_cell.angle_gamma   90.00
#
_symmetry.space_group_name_H-M   'P 1'
#
loop_
_entity.id
_entity.type
_entity.pdbx_description
1 polymer ?
#
loop_
_entity_poly.entity_id
_entity_poly.type
_entity_poly.pdbx_seq_one_letter_code
_entity_poly.pdbx_strand_id
1 'polypeptide(L)'
;MSLVQIVRALGGELYEGGRRANVPAPGHSRFDRSVSLLYENERVVAHCFGDGDWKAVLDDLRGRGLIDGENRPTSLVIGSAAPRISAPPASRTLRVATAQRLWETGRPLGRSPAAQYLRRRGVTRALPGPDAARYLAEAPTAAYAAKSRTRPALMLGVRGPDGGLSAIELTYLTPGGHRATDLKLSRKTVGVMPQASAVRFDTPGPKLLVAEGGVTTLVASQRFGLPAWALLSTSNLRGWIAPEGVEAVLIAGDNGSDGEASAARLAVRLEDQGVAAEMVFPPAPHGDWPDLAMAETGGRRLL
;
A
#
# COMPACT_ATOMS: atom_id res chain seq x y z
N MET A 1 29.62 -13.96 -5.61
CA MET A 1 28.65 -14.48 -4.61
C MET A 1 27.34 -13.75 -4.78
N SER A 2 26.22 -14.32 -4.35
CA SER A 2 24.89 -13.71 -4.57
C SER A 2 23.99 -13.96 -3.36
N LEU A 3 22.88 -13.24 -3.25
CA LEU A 3 21.87 -13.42 -2.20
C LEU A 3 21.06 -14.73 -2.31
N VAL A 4 21.42 -15.60 -3.26
CA VAL A 4 20.72 -16.87 -3.55
C VAL A 4 20.53 -17.74 -2.32
N GLN A 5 21.59 -17.89 -1.50
CA GLN A 5 21.52 -18.75 -0.31
C GLN A 5 20.62 -18.17 0.79
N ILE A 6 20.67 -16.85 0.98
CA ILE A 6 19.81 -16.16 1.94
C ILE A 6 18.33 -16.36 1.54
N VAL A 7 18.01 -16.15 0.25
CA VAL A 7 16.64 -16.36 -0.25
C VAL A 7 16.19 -17.82 -0.16
N ARG A 8 17.11 -18.78 -0.34
CA ARG A 8 16.80 -20.21 -0.11
C ARG A 8 16.41 -20.50 1.34
N ALA A 9 17.16 -19.93 2.27
CA ALA A 9 16.96 -20.17 3.69
C ALA A 9 15.70 -19.50 4.25
N LEU A 10 15.48 -18.23 3.89
CA LEU A 10 14.38 -17.43 4.44
C LEU A 10 13.09 -17.49 3.61
N GLY A 11 13.16 -17.88 2.37
CA GLY A 11 12.17 -17.58 1.36
C GLY A 11 12.38 -16.13 0.85
N GLY A 12 11.74 -15.80 -0.27
CA GLY A 12 11.90 -14.47 -0.84
C GLY A 12 11.95 -14.49 -2.35
N GLU A 13 12.35 -13.37 -2.91
CA GLU A 13 12.45 -13.16 -4.36
C GLU A 13 13.80 -12.51 -4.68
N LEU A 14 14.46 -13.01 -5.74
CA LEU A 14 15.73 -12.48 -6.23
C LEU A 14 15.52 -11.57 -7.44
N TYR A 15 16.29 -10.50 -7.50
CA TYR A 15 16.30 -9.52 -8.58
C TYR A 15 17.73 -9.24 -9.05
N GLU A 16 17.89 -8.61 -10.20
CA GLU A 16 19.17 -8.14 -10.73
C GLU A 16 20.26 -9.24 -10.72
N GLY A 17 19.93 -10.45 -11.21
CA GLY A 17 20.88 -11.55 -11.24
C GLY A 17 21.33 -12.07 -9.88
N GLY A 18 20.55 -11.81 -8.81
CA GLY A 18 20.88 -12.21 -7.44
C GLY A 18 21.61 -11.14 -6.62
N ARG A 19 21.74 -9.93 -7.16
CA ARG A 19 22.32 -8.77 -6.47
C ARG A 19 21.35 -8.12 -5.50
N ARG A 20 20.03 -8.23 -5.76
CA ARG A 20 18.96 -7.75 -4.86
C ARG A 20 18.00 -8.88 -4.50
N ALA A 21 17.44 -8.78 -3.32
CA ALA A 21 16.39 -9.69 -2.87
C ALA A 21 15.39 -8.99 -1.96
N ASN A 22 14.14 -9.45 -1.99
CA ASN A 22 13.17 -9.13 -0.95
C ASN A 22 12.89 -10.39 -0.13
N VAL A 23 13.07 -10.31 1.17
CA VAL A 23 12.95 -11.42 2.12
C VAL A 23 12.03 -11.06 3.28
N PRO A 24 11.54 -12.05 4.05
CA PRO A 24 10.80 -11.80 5.26
C PRO A 24 11.64 -11.11 6.33
N ALA A 25 11.02 -10.24 7.13
CA ALA A 25 11.60 -9.78 8.38
C ALA A 25 11.70 -10.93 9.41
N PRO A 26 12.64 -10.86 10.38
CA PRO A 26 12.75 -11.83 11.46
C PRO A 26 11.41 -12.03 12.19
N GLY A 27 11.00 -13.29 12.37
CA GLY A 27 9.72 -13.64 13.00
C GLY A 27 8.46 -13.49 12.13
N HIS A 28 8.56 -12.94 10.93
CA HIS A 28 7.44 -12.80 10.01
C HIS A 28 7.21 -14.06 9.15
N SER A 29 6.05 -14.12 8.51
CA SER A 29 5.69 -15.19 7.57
C SER A 29 6.71 -15.27 6.43
N ARG A 30 7.07 -16.49 5.97
CA ARG A 30 7.93 -16.69 4.79
C ARG A 30 7.44 -16.01 3.49
N PHE A 31 6.21 -15.53 3.48
CA PHE A 31 5.62 -14.79 2.37
C PHE A 31 5.76 -13.26 2.52
N ASP A 32 6.21 -12.79 3.67
CA ASP A 32 6.54 -11.39 3.89
C ASP A 32 7.68 -10.94 2.97
N ARG A 33 7.68 -9.67 2.59
CA ARG A 33 8.66 -9.04 1.69
C ARG A 33 9.04 -7.66 2.22
N SER A 34 9.00 -7.50 3.53
CA SER A 34 9.24 -6.23 4.20
C SER A 34 10.73 -5.85 4.30
N VAL A 35 11.63 -6.77 3.95
CA VAL A 35 13.07 -6.50 3.93
C VAL A 35 13.62 -6.56 2.52
N SER A 36 14.32 -5.51 2.10
CA SER A 36 15.13 -5.49 0.88
C SER A 36 16.60 -5.71 1.22
N LEU A 37 17.22 -6.68 0.57
CA LEU A 37 18.65 -6.93 0.65
C LEU A 37 19.33 -6.49 -0.65
N LEU A 38 20.49 -5.83 -0.52
CA LEU A 38 21.39 -5.48 -1.60
C LEU A 38 22.76 -6.14 -1.35
N TYR A 39 23.28 -6.80 -2.37
CA TYR A 39 24.66 -7.29 -2.36
C TYR A 39 25.56 -6.30 -3.11
N GLU A 40 26.41 -5.61 -2.37
CA GLU A 40 27.28 -4.57 -2.89
C GLU A 40 28.61 -4.58 -2.14
N ASN A 41 29.73 -4.39 -2.83
CA ASN A 41 31.07 -4.40 -2.26
C ASN A 41 31.34 -5.65 -1.39
N GLU A 42 30.90 -6.81 -1.88
CA GLU A 42 31.00 -8.11 -1.19
C GLU A 42 30.20 -8.23 0.13
N ARG A 43 29.35 -7.26 0.44
CA ARG A 43 28.56 -7.21 1.68
C ARG A 43 27.06 -7.19 1.40
N VAL A 44 26.31 -7.69 2.36
CA VAL A 44 24.85 -7.58 2.38
C VAL A 44 24.46 -6.32 3.13
N VAL A 45 23.71 -5.46 2.46
CA VAL A 45 23.06 -4.29 3.04
C VAL A 45 21.58 -4.60 3.17
N ALA A 46 20.99 -4.38 4.34
CA ALA A 46 19.57 -4.58 4.60
C ALA A 46 18.84 -3.24 4.71
N HIS A 47 17.67 -3.18 4.12
CA HIS A 47 16.73 -2.07 4.26
C HIS A 47 15.35 -2.62 4.58
N CYS A 48 14.71 -2.13 5.63
CA CYS A 48 13.35 -2.51 6.00
C CYS A 48 12.34 -1.53 5.40
N PHE A 49 11.26 -2.06 4.83
CA PHE A 49 10.11 -1.26 4.44
C PHE A 49 9.21 -1.09 5.67
N GLY A 50 9.07 0.13 6.17
CA GLY A 50 8.38 0.43 7.42
C GLY A 50 9.34 0.59 8.59
N ASP A 51 8.87 0.35 9.81
CA ASP A 51 9.61 0.55 11.07
C ASP A 51 10.54 -0.62 11.46
N GLY A 52 10.82 -1.52 10.54
CA GLY A 52 11.70 -2.66 10.78
C GLY A 52 13.14 -2.23 11.09
N ASP A 53 13.75 -2.87 12.07
CA ASP A 53 15.17 -2.67 12.42
C ASP A 53 16.07 -3.46 11.47
N TRP A 54 16.75 -2.77 10.56
CA TRP A 54 17.72 -3.38 9.66
C TRP A 54 18.90 -4.05 10.39
N LYS A 55 19.24 -3.59 11.62
CA LYS A 55 20.30 -4.21 12.45
C LYS A 55 19.84 -5.57 12.93
N ALA A 56 18.61 -5.69 13.44
CA ALA A 56 18.00 -6.96 13.82
C ALA A 56 17.94 -7.96 12.66
N VAL A 57 17.70 -7.48 11.43
CA VAL A 57 17.77 -8.32 10.22
C VAL A 57 19.18 -8.87 10.00
N LEU A 58 20.20 -8.03 10.05
CA LEU A 58 21.59 -8.49 9.89
C LEU A 58 22.01 -9.44 11.02
N ASP A 59 21.56 -9.21 12.24
CA ASP A 59 21.84 -10.08 13.39
C ASP A 59 21.15 -11.45 13.23
N ASP A 60 19.91 -11.50 12.75
CA ASP A 60 19.22 -12.75 12.41
C ASP A 60 19.98 -13.52 11.31
N LEU A 61 20.44 -12.83 10.27
CA LEU A 61 21.24 -13.44 9.20
C LEU A 61 22.57 -14.00 9.73
N ARG A 62 23.26 -13.30 10.64
CA ARG A 62 24.47 -13.79 11.29
C ARG A 62 24.17 -14.99 12.19
N GLY A 63 23.14 -14.91 13.02
CA GLY A 63 22.71 -15.99 13.90
C GLY A 63 22.35 -17.28 13.15
N ARG A 64 21.89 -17.17 11.92
CA ARG A 64 21.63 -18.29 11.00
C ARG A 64 22.87 -18.73 10.22
N GLY A 65 24.00 -18.08 10.38
CA GLY A 65 25.22 -18.36 9.62
C GLY A 65 25.11 -18.05 8.12
N LEU A 66 24.18 -17.19 7.69
CA LEU A 66 23.98 -16.82 6.30
C LEU A 66 24.92 -15.69 5.84
N ILE A 67 25.38 -14.88 6.78
CA ILE A 67 26.43 -13.88 6.61
C ILE A 67 27.43 -13.98 7.77
N ASP A 68 28.66 -13.49 7.55
CA ASP A 68 29.69 -13.39 8.58
C ASP A 68 29.58 -12.08 9.41
N GLY A 69 30.53 -11.87 10.34
CA GLY A 69 30.59 -10.65 11.16
C GLY A 69 30.78 -9.36 10.36
N GLU A 70 31.26 -9.46 9.13
CA GLU A 70 31.48 -8.34 8.19
C GLU A 70 30.37 -8.20 7.17
N ASN A 71 29.26 -8.93 7.35
CA ASN A 71 28.09 -9.00 6.48
C ASN A 71 28.37 -9.64 5.11
N ARG A 72 29.41 -10.46 4.97
CA ARG A 72 29.68 -11.20 3.72
C ARG A 72 28.85 -12.49 3.70
N PRO A 73 28.22 -12.85 2.56
CA PRO A 73 27.50 -14.12 2.45
C PRO A 73 28.41 -15.31 2.70
N THR A 74 27.99 -16.24 3.54
CA THR A 74 28.73 -17.48 3.80
C THR A 74 28.38 -18.56 2.78
N SER A 75 29.30 -19.49 2.55
CA SER A 75 29.12 -20.60 1.58
C SER A 75 28.50 -21.84 2.26
N LEU A 76 27.35 -21.73 2.93
CA LEU A 76 26.65 -22.90 3.46
C LEU A 76 25.89 -23.61 2.35
N VAL A 77 26.24 -24.87 2.07
CA VAL A 77 25.53 -25.74 1.13
C VAL A 77 24.29 -26.30 1.83
N ILE A 78 23.16 -25.61 1.73
CA ILE A 78 21.86 -26.16 2.14
C ILE A 78 21.17 -26.65 0.87
N GLY A 79 20.99 -27.97 0.77
CA GLY A 79 20.32 -28.61 -0.35
C GLY A 79 18.83 -28.22 -0.39
N SER A 80 18.39 -27.74 -1.51
CA SER A 80 16.98 -27.74 -1.99
C SER A 80 16.84 -26.82 -3.20
N ALA A 81 15.73 -26.92 -3.94
CA ALA A 81 15.45 -26.34 -5.25
C ALA A 81 16.00 -24.91 -5.51
N ALA A 82 16.50 -24.68 -6.73
CA ALA A 82 17.00 -23.38 -7.15
C ALA A 82 15.94 -22.28 -6.95
N PRO A 83 16.28 -21.14 -6.34
CA PRO A 83 15.35 -20.02 -6.21
C PRO A 83 14.97 -19.50 -7.59
N ARG A 84 13.72 -19.14 -7.78
CA ARG A 84 13.26 -18.51 -9.01
C ARG A 84 13.89 -17.12 -9.10
N ILE A 85 14.71 -16.90 -10.11
CA ILE A 85 15.17 -15.55 -10.45
C ILE A 85 13.99 -14.85 -11.12
N SER A 86 13.41 -13.89 -10.44
CA SER A 86 12.38 -13.03 -11.02
C SER A 86 13.01 -12.12 -12.09
N ALA A 87 12.27 -11.84 -13.15
CA ALA A 87 12.70 -10.83 -14.12
C ALA A 87 13.04 -9.51 -13.40
N PRO A 88 14.00 -8.73 -13.92
CA PRO A 88 14.33 -7.44 -13.31
C PRO A 88 13.06 -6.59 -13.16
N PRO A 89 12.93 -5.82 -12.06
CA PRO A 89 11.76 -5.00 -11.85
C PRO A 89 11.60 -4.03 -13.02
N ALA A 90 10.35 -3.87 -13.48
CA ALA A 90 10.04 -2.95 -14.58
C ALA A 90 10.61 -1.55 -14.29
N SER A 91 11.19 -0.90 -15.30
CA SER A 91 11.74 0.44 -15.14
C SER A 91 10.70 1.42 -14.59
N ARG A 92 11.15 2.49 -13.95
CA ARG A 92 10.26 3.54 -13.43
C ARG A 92 9.29 4.05 -14.52
N THR A 93 9.82 4.33 -15.71
CA THR A 93 9.04 4.79 -16.87
C THR A 93 7.99 3.77 -17.29
N LEU A 94 8.37 2.49 -17.42
CA LEU A 94 7.44 1.42 -17.78
C LEU A 94 6.34 1.25 -16.70
N ARG A 95 6.69 1.39 -15.43
CA ARG A 95 5.71 1.28 -14.34
C ARG A 95 4.66 2.38 -14.40
N VAL A 96 5.08 3.64 -14.60
CA VAL A 96 4.17 4.77 -14.73
C VAL A 96 3.30 4.63 -15.99
N ALA A 97 3.90 4.33 -17.14
CA ALA A 97 3.15 4.12 -18.38
C ALA A 97 2.12 2.97 -18.28
N THR A 98 2.47 1.89 -17.55
CA THR A 98 1.52 0.79 -17.30
C THR A 98 0.34 1.25 -16.45
N ALA A 99 0.59 2.05 -15.41
CA ALA A 99 -0.49 2.61 -14.57
C ALA A 99 -1.41 3.51 -15.39
N GLN A 100 -0.86 4.42 -16.19
CA GLN A 100 -1.61 5.33 -17.06
C GLN A 100 -2.46 4.57 -18.07
N ARG A 101 -1.89 3.60 -18.76
CA ARG A 101 -2.62 2.76 -19.72
C ARG A 101 -3.78 2.01 -19.06
N LEU A 102 -3.57 1.40 -17.88
CA LEU A 102 -4.66 0.72 -17.14
C LEU A 102 -5.72 1.72 -16.68
N TRP A 103 -5.31 2.91 -16.26
CA TRP A 103 -6.24 3.96 -15.86
C TRP A 103 -7.18 4.36 -17.02
N GLU A 104 -6.64 4.54 -18.21
CA GLU A 104 -7.40 4.92 -19.41
C GLU A 104 -8.44 3.87 -19.82
N THR A 105 -8.16 2.58 -19.58
CA THR A 105 -9.12 1.49 -19.85
C THR A 105 -10.23 1.37 -18.80
N GLY A 106 -10.08 2.04 -17.65
CA GLY A 106 -11.07 2.05 -16.58
C GLY A 106 -12.33 2.85 -16.96
N ARG A 107 -13.48 2.39 -16.45
CA ARG A 107 -14.79 3.02 -16.62
C ARG A 107 -15.23 3.70 -15.32
N PRO A 108 -16.11 4.71 -15.39
CA PRO A 108 -16.77 5.24 -14.19
C PRO A 108 -17.39 4.12 -13.35
N LEU A 109 -17.44 4.32 -12.04
CA LEU A 109 -17.92 3.29 -11.10
C LEU A 109 -19.35 2.81 -11.42
N GLY A 110 -20.27 3.72 -11.67
CA GLY A 110 -21.66 3.41 -12.06
C GLY A 110 -22.30 2.35 -11.14
N ARG A 111 -22.92 1.32 -11.76
CA ARG A 111 -23.50 0.16 -11.06
C ARG A 111 -22.55 -1.07 -11.08
N SER A 112 -21.25 -0.85 -11.16
CA SER A 112 -20.24 -1.91 -11.26
C SER A 112 -20.05 -2.70 -9.96
N PRO A 113 -19.38 -3.86 -10.01
CA PRO A 113 -18.89 -4.56 -8.82
C PRO A 113 -18.06 -3.68 -7.88
N ALA A 114 -17.33 -2.69 -8.41
CA ALA A 114 -16.57 -1.75 -7.59
C ALA A 114 -17.48 -0.81 -6.79
N ALA A 115 -18.56 -0.31 -7.39
CA ALA A 115 -19.57 0.47 -6.68
C ALA A 115 -20.25 -0.36 -5.60
N GLN A 116 -20.61 -1.60 -5.89
CA GLN A 116 -21.20 -2.52 -4.92
C GLN A 116 -20.25 -2.80 -3.75
N TYR A 117 -18.96 -3.02 -4.04
CA TYR A 117 -17.93 -3.19 -3.02
C TYR A 117 -17.87 -1.99 -2.08
N LEU A 118 -17.79 -0.78 -2.61
CA LEU A 118 -17.76 0.44 -1.79
C LEU A 118 -19.01 0.56 -0.89
N ARG A 119 -20.21 0.30 -1.45
CA ARG A 119 -21.47 0.31 -0.69
C ARG A 119 -21.47 -0.73 0.43
N ARG A 120 -21.00 -1.94 0.19
CA ARG A 120 -20.87 -3.00 1.21
C ARG A 120 -19.88 -2.67 2.30
N ARG A 121 -18.87 -1.87 1.99
CA ARG A 121 -17.87 -1.39 2.96
C ARG A 121 -18.31 -0.11 3.68
N GLY A 122 -19.61 0.24 3.65
CA GLY A 122 -20.18 1.34 4.41
C GLY A 122 -20.07 2.73 3.74
N VAL A 123 -19.66 2.81 2.46
CA VAL A 123 -19.65 4.09 1.75
C VAL A 123 -21.08 4.46 1.35
N THR A 124 -21.68 5.46 1.99
CA THR A 124 -23.04 5.96 1.74
C THR A 124 -23.05 7.28 0.97
N ARG A 125 -21.99 8.08 1.07
CA ARG A 125 -21.82 9.32 0.29
C ARG A 125 -21.87 9.08 -1.22
N ALA A 126 -21.95 10.14 -2.01
CA ALA A 126 -21.75 10.08 -3.46
C ALA A 126 -20.44 9.34 -3.78
N LEU A 127 -20.48 8.44 -4.76
CA LEU A 127 -19.27 7.71 -5.19
C LEU A 127 -18.27 8.70 -5.81
N PRO A 128 -16.97 8.44 -5.68
CA PRO A 128 -15.95 9.28 -6.28
C PRO A 128 -16.11 9.38 -7.80
N GLY A 129 -15.77 10.55 -8.33
CA GLY A 129 -15.74 10.80 -9.76
C GLY A 129 -14.65 9.98 -10.49
N PRO A 130 -14.71 9.95 -11.85
CA PRO A 130 -13.79 9.15 -12.66
C PRO A 130 -12.33 9.61 -12.60
N ASP A 131 -12.07 10.80 -12.05
CA ASP A 131 -10.70 11.29 -11.84
C ASP A 131 -10.02 10.71 -10.59
N ALA A 132 -10.80 10.19 -9.64
CA ALA A 132 -10.31 9.59 -8.41
C ALA A 132 -10.49 8.07 -8.39
N ALA A 133 -11.60 7.54 -8.92
CA ALA A 133 -11.92 6.13 -8.88
C ALA A 133 -12.57 5.63 -10.15
N ARG A 134 -12.15 4.46 -10.60
CA ARG A 134 -12.69 3.78 -11.79
C ARG A 134 -12.91 2.29 -11.52
N TYR A 135 -13.71 1.68 -12.34
CA TYR A 135 -13.90 0.24 -12.41
C TYR A 135 -13.14 -0.33 -13.60
N LEU A 136 -12.33 -1.37 -13.37
CA LEU A 136 -11.66 -2.12 -14.41
C LEU A 136 -12.17 -3.56 -14.40
N ALA A 137 -12.88 -3.96 -15.48
CA ALA A 137 -13.52 -5.29 -15.56
C ALA A 137 -12.49 -6.41 -15.61
N GLU A 138 -11.36 -6.17 -16.28
CA GLU A 138 -10.30 -7.15 -16.54
C GLU A 138 -8.94 -6.63 -16.06
N ALA A 139 -8.83 -6.33 -14.77
CA ALA A 139 -7.58 -5.90 -14.16
C ALA A 139 -6.57 -7.06 -14.13
N PRO A 140 -5.35 -6.90 -14.68
CA PRO A 140 -4.34 -7.93 -14.69
C PRO A 140 -3.84 -8.21 -13.27
N THR A 141 -3.80 -9.49 -12.86
CA THR A 141 -3.24 -9.87 -11.55
C THR A 141 -1.72 -9.80 -11.50
N ALA A 142 -1.05 -9.71 -12.66
CA ALA A 142 0.38 -9.48 -12.82
C ALA A 142 0.61 -8.39 -13.89
N ALA A 143 0.51 -7.12 -13.50
CA ALA A 143 0.44 -5.96 -14.40
C ALA A 143 1.66 -5.78 -15.32
N TYR A 144 2.80 -6.35 -14.95
CA TYR A 144 4.07 -6.25 -15.71
C TYR A 144 4.45 -7.54 -16.44
N ALA A 145 3.61 -8.59 -16.36
CA ALA A 145 3.84 -9.83 -17.10
C ALA A 145 3.21 -9.76 -18.49
N ALA A 146 3.85 -10.42 -19.47
CA ALA A 146 3.35 -10.50 -20.84
C ALA A 146 1.97 -11.20 -20.93
N LYS A 147 1.71 -12.16 -20.03
CA LYS A 147 0.40 -12.83 -19.89
C LYS A 147 -0.01 -12.79 -18.42
N SER A 148 -1.25 -12.45 -18.16
CA SER A 148 -1.81 -12.35 -16.82
C SER A 148 -3.24 -12.83 -16.81
N ARG A 149 -3.65 -13.51 -15.72
CA ARG A 149 -5.07 -13.65 -15.40
C ARG A 149 -5.66 -12.28 -15.10
N THR A 150 -6.93 -12.11 -15.36
CA THR A 150 -7.64 -10.87 -15.07
C THR A 150 -8.73 -11.08 -14.03
N ARG A 151 -9.10 -10.01 -13.35
CA ARG A 151 -10.18 -9.95 -12.37
C ARG A 151 -10.85 -8.58 -12.42
N PRO A 152 -12.13 -8.47 -12.10
CA PRO A 152 -12.73 -7.18 -11.82
C PRO A 152 -11.98 -6.46 -10.70
N ALA A 153 -11.81 -5.15 -10.79
CA ALA A 153 -11.16 -4.38 -9.75
C ALA A 153 -11.77 -2.98 -9.58
N LEU A 154 -11.78 -2.51 -8.35
CA LEU A 154 -11.80 -1.09 -8.04
C LEU A 154 -10.40 -0.54 -8.31
N MET A 155 -10.32 0.56 -9.02
CA MET A 155 -9.09 1.25 -9.37
C MET A 155 -9.12 2.66 -8.80
N LEU A 156 -8.16 3.00 -7.95
CA LEU A 156 -7.98 4.34 -7.39
C LEU A 156 -6.78 5.01 -8.06
N GLY A 157 -6.95 6.23 -8.55
CA GLY A 157 -5.90 7.00 -9.23
C GLY A 157 -5.00 7.72 -8.23
N VAL A 158 -3.73 7.35 -8.20
CA VAL A 158 -2.72 7.96 -7.34
C VAL A 158 -2.03 9.08 -8.09
N ARG A 159 -2.13 10.28 -7.56
CA ARG A 159 -1.53 11.47 -8.16
C ARG A 159 -0.37 11.99 -7.33
N GLY A 160 0.71 12.35 -8.00
CA GLY A 160 1.83 13.04 -7.36
C GLY A 160 1.49 14.45 -6.91
N PRO A 161 2.45 15.16 -6.26
CA PRO A 161 2.25 16.55 -5.87
C PRO A 161 1.91 17.46 -7.05
N ASP A 162 2.47 17.19 -8.22
CA ASP A 162 2.22 17.87 -9.51
C ASP A 162 0.82 17.63 -10.10
N GLY A 163 0.01 16.78 -9.47
CA GLY A 163 -1.32 16.37 -9.96
C GLY A 163 -1.29 15.28 -11.04
N GLY A 164 -0.12 14.89 -11.54
CA GLY A 164 0.04 13.85 -12.54
C GLY A 164 -0.27 12.44 -12.00
N LEU A 165 -0.93 11.59 -12.80
CA LEU A 165 -1.16 10.19 -12.46
C LEU A 165 0.16 9.42 -12.53
N SER A 166 0.64 8.94 -11.39
CA SER A 166 1.91 8.23 -11.24
C SER A 166 1.74 6.75 -10.91
N ALA A 167 0.61 6.39 -10.30
CA ALA A 167 0.24 5.01 -9.96
C ALA A 167 -1.27 4.83 -9.92
N ILE A 168 -1.68 3.58 -9.81
CA ILE A 168 -3.05 3.18 -9.47
C ILE A 168 -3.01 2.15 -8.34
N GLU A 169 -3.98 2.18 -7.45
CA GLU A 169 -4.24 1.08 -6.54
C GLU A 169 -5.38 0.23 -7.08
N LEU A 170 -5.14 -1.08 -7.23
CA LEU A 170 -6.13 -2.06 -7.63
C LEU A 170 -6.60 -2.84 -6.42
N THR A 171 -7.90 -2.83 -6.13
CA THR A 171 -8.54 -3.79 -5.24
C THR A 171 -9.31 -4.80 -6.08
N TYR A 172 -8.81 -6.04 -6.14
CA TYR A 172 -9.43 -7.11 -6.92
C TYR A 172 -10.72 -7.61 -6.28
N LEU A 173 -11.71 -7.83 -7.12
CA LEU A 173 -13.07 -8.16 -6.72
C LEU A 173 -13.54 -9.47 -7.36
N THR A 174 -14.54 -10.09 -6.76
CA THR A 174 -15.37 -11.09 -7.41
C THR A 174 -16.39 -10.40 -8.32
N PRO A 175 -17.00 -11.09 -9.30
CA PRO A 175 -18.11 -10.55 -10.08
C PRO A 175 -19.27 -9.99 -9.23
N GLY A 176 -19.49 -10.57 -8.03
CA GLY A 176 -20.49 -10.10 -7.08
C GLY A 176 -20.08 -8.91 -6.20
N GLY A 177 -18.94 -8.26 -6.48
CA GLY A 177 -18.51 -7.07 -5.73
C GLY A 177 -18.02 -7.36 -4.31
N HIS A 178 -17.46 -8.53 -4.05
CA HIS A 178 -16.72 -8.85 -2.83
C HIS A 178 -15.22 -8.78 -3.11
N ARG A 179 -14.42 -8.56 -2.08
CA ARG A 179 -12.96 -8.63 -2.20
C ARG A 179 -12.54 -10.05 -2.60
N ALA A 180 -11.63 -10.16 -3.56
CA ALA A 180 -11.11 -11.45 -4.03
C ALA A 180 -10.10 -12.01 -3.02
N THR A 181 -10.56 -12.86 -2.10
CA THR A 181 -9.75 -13.48 -1.05
C THR A 181 -8.98 -14.71 -1.51
N ASP A 182 -9.30 -15.24 -2.70
CA ASP A 182 -8.59 -16.33 -3.36
C ASP A 182 -7.24 -15.92 -3.97
N LEU A 183 -6.96 -14.63 -4.03
CA LEU A 183 -5.68 -14.10 -4.47
C LEU A 183 -4.73 -13.91 -3.29
N LYS A 184 -3.46 -14.28 -3.47
CA LYS A 184 -2.39 -14.01 -2.47
C LYS A 184 -2.35 -12.53 -2.06
N LEU A 185 -2.55 -11.63 -3.04
CA LEU A 185 -2.68 -10.18 -2.82
C LEU A 185 -3.96 -9.70 -3.49
N SER A 186 -4.96 -9.42 -2.71
CA SER A 186 -6.23 -8.85 -3.19
C SER A 186 -6.17 -7.35 -3.44
N ARG A 187 -5.07 -6.69 -3.08
CA ARG A 187 -4.81 -5.26 -3.34
C ARG A 187 -3.38 -5.08 -3.81
N LYS A 188 -3.16 -4.26 -4.83
CA LYS A 188 -1.85 -3.97 -5.41
C LYS A 188 -1.75 -2.55 -5.91
N THR A 189 -0.57 -1.95 -5.75
CA THR A 189 -0.21 -0.72 -6.43
C THR A 189 0.53 -1.03 -7.73
N VAL A 190 0.12 -0.43 -8.83
CA VAL A 190 0.79 -0.45 -10.14
C VAL A 190 1.24 0.97 -10.44
N GLY A 191 2.49 1.15 -10.84
CA GLY A 191 3.09 2.47 -11.06
C GLY A 191 4.17 2.78 -10.04
N VAL A 192 4.36 4.06 -9.79
CA VAL A 192 5.32 4.60 -8.83
C VAL A 192 4.58 5.57 -7.93
N MET A 193 4.75 5.45 -6.63
CA MET A 193 4.23 6.40 -5.65
C MET A 193 5.36 7.34 -5.22
N PRO A 194 5.46 8.55 -5.79
CA PRO A 194 6.32 9.59 -5.24
C PRO A 194 5.88 9.96 -3.83
N GLN A 195 6.78 10.53 -3.05
CA GLN A 195 6.41 11.12 -1.76
C GLN A 195 5.32 12.17 -1.94
N ALA A 196 4.45 12.31 -0.96
CA ALA A 196 3.29 13.21 -0.98
C ALA A 196 2.24 12.89 -2.07
N SER A 197 2.24 11.68 -2.63
CA SER A 197 1.16 11.22 -3.50
C SER A 197 -0.13 11.02 -2.73
N ALA A 198 -1.28 11.15 -3.43
CA ALA A 198 -2.58 10.87 -2.85
C ALA A 198 -3.60 10.43 -3.91
N VAL A 199 -4.62 9.69 -3.48
CA VAL A 199 -5.88 9.61 -4.20
C VAL A 199 -6.74 10.79 -3.76
N ARG A 200 -7.03 11.70 -4.68
CA ARG A 200 -7.76 12.93 -4.40
C ARG A 200 -9.24 12.70 -4.68
N PHE A 201 -10.02 12.36 -3.65
CA PHE A 201 -11.46 12.10 -3.82
C PHE A 201 -12.26 13.35 -4.02
N ASP A 202 -11.84 14.45 -3.41
CA ASP A 202 -12.50 15.73 -3.43
C ASP A 202 -11.50 16.85 -3.69
N THR A 203 -11.98 18.01 -4.15
CA THR A 203 -11.21 19.25 -4.16
C THR A 203 -10.91 19.65 -2.71
N PRO A 204 -9.66 19.96 -2.35
CA PRO A 204 -9.34 20.34 -0.99
C PRO A 204 -9.98 21.70 -0.63
N GLY A 205 -10.39 21.84 0.61
CA GLY A 205 -10.79 23.09 1.23
C GLY A 205 -9.81 23.49 2.33
N PRO A 206 -10.09 24.56 3.09
CA PRO A 206 -9.24 24.96 4.22
C PRO A 206 -9.05 23.85 5.25
N LYS A 207 -10.03 22.97 5.43
CA LYS A 207 -9.92 21.74 6.24
C LYS A 207 -10.03 20.52 5.33
N LEU A 208 -9.03 19.62 5.41
CA LEU A 208 -8.93 18.40 4.60
C LEU A 208 -8.82 17.18 5.51
N LEU A 209 -9.58 16.12 5.20
CA LEU A 209 -9.41 14.84 5.86
C LEU A 209 -8.41 13.97 5.08
N VAL A 210 -7.50 13.32 5.79
CA VAL A 210 -6.60 12.31 5.22
C VAL A 210 -6.69 11.00 6.00
N ALA A 211 -6.52 9.89 5.29
CA ALA A 211 -6.42 8.56 5.90
C ALA A 211 -5.50 7.68 5.05
N GLU A 212 -5.10 6.52 5.60
CA GLU A 212 -4.27 5.58 4.84
C GLU A 212 -5.07 4.92 3.73
N GLY A 213 -6.11 4.19 4.05
CA GLY A 213 -6.85 3.36 3.10
C GLY A 213 -7.91 4.13 2.30
N GLY A 214 -8.07 3.84 0.99
CA GLY A 214 -9.07 4.54 0.17
C GLY A 214 -10.51 4.37 0.67
N VAL A 215 -10.90 3.18 1.14
CA VAL A 215 -12.24 2.94 1.70
C VAL A 215 -12.39 3.62 3.06
N THR A 216 -11.38 3.52 3.93
CA THR A 216 -11.29 4.22 5.21
C THR A 216 -11.51 5.72 5.02
N THR A 217 -10.82 6.31 4.06
CA THR A 217 -10.92 7.73 3.72
C THR A 217 -12.35 8.13 3.34
N LEU A 218 -13.01 7.36 2.46
CA LEU A 218 -14.38 7.65 2.02
C LEU A 218 -15.39 7.55 3.17
N VAL A 219 -15.24 6.55 4.05
CA VAL A 219 -16.12 6.36 5.20
C VAL A 219 -15.88 7.45 6.27
N ALA A 220 -14.63 7.79 6.54
CA ALA A 220 -14.32 8.89 7.46
C ALA A 220 -14.81 10.24 6.89
N SER A 221 -14.60 10.48 5.60
CA SER A 221 -15.10 11.70 4.91
C SER A 221 -16.59 11.89 5.08
N GLN A 222 -17.41 10.85 4.87
CA GLN A 222 -18.87 10.96 5.06
C GLN A 222 -19.28 11.18 6.51
N ARG A 223 -18.52 10.65 7.46
CA ARG A 223 -18.78 10.80 8.90
C ARG A 223 -18.50 12.22 9.37
N PHE A 224 -17.41 12.80 8.92
CA PHE A 224 -16.96 14.14 9.34
C PHE A 224 -17.40 15.26 8.40
N GLY A 225 -18.01 14.93 7.25
CA GLY A 225 -18.47 15.93 6.29
C GLY A 225 -17.34 16.74 5.62
N LEU A 226 -16.13 16.16 5.53
CA LEU A 226 -14.93 16.85 5.02
C LEU A 226 -14.51 16.33 3.65
N PRO A 227 -13.94 17.21 2.77
CA PRO A 227 -13.21 16.74 1.59
C PRO A 227 -12.06 15.84 2.03
N ALA A 228 -11.72 14.83 1.21
CA ALA A 228 -10.80 13.80 1.69
C ALA A 228 -9.85 13.25 0.63
N TRP A 229 -8.61 12.93 1.06
CA TRP A 229 -7.57 12.31 0.25
C TRP A 229 -7.03 11.04 0.95
N ALA A 230 -6.83 9.95 0.17
CA ALA A 230 -6.21 8.74 0.69
C ALA A 230 -4.71 8.70 0.37
N LEU A 231 -3.89 8.40 1.36
CA LEU A 231 -2.43 8.40 1.27
C LEU A 231 -1.83 7.02 0.99
N LEU A 232 -2.62 5.95 1.05
CA LEU A 232 -2.40 4.56 0.62
C LEU A 232 -1.32 3.76 1.34
N SER A 233 -0.45 4.37 2.12
CA SER A 233 0.54 3.65 2.92
C SER A 233 0.99 4.48 4.12
N THR A 234 1.37 3.79 5.21
CA THR A 234 1.95 4.42 6.41
C THR A 234 3.20 5.23 6.10
N SER A 235 4.06 4.72 5.19
CA SER A 235 5.26 5.44 4.76
C SER A 235 4.95 6.77 4.06
N ASN A 236 3.96 6.80 3.17
CA ASN A 236 3.55 8.03 2.50
C ASN A 236 2.83 8.98 3.46
N LEU A 237 2.00 8.43 4.37
CA LEU A 237 1.31 9.19 5.41
C LEU A 237 2.31 9.96 6.28
N ARG A 238 3.37 9.32 6.76
CA ARG A 238 4.43 9.95 7.56
C ARG A 238 5.15 11.11 6.86
N GLY A 239 5.26 11.08 5.56
CA GLY A 239 6.00 12.05 4.75
C GLY A 239 5.13 12.98 3.91
N TRP A 240 3.79 12.91 4.04
CA TRP A 240 2.89 13.69 3.22
C TRP A 240 2.94 15.18 3.56
N ILE A 241 2.64 16.02 2.58
CA ILE A 241 2.65 17.47 2.66
C ILE A 241 1.26 17.96 2.26
N ALA A 242 0.66 18.83 3.07
CA ALA A 242 -0.63 19.41 2.75
C ALA A 242 -0.52 20.30 1.50
N PRO A 243 -1.51 20.27 0.61
CA PRO A 243 -1.53 21.19 -0.52
C PRO A 243 -1.77 22.62 -0.08
N GLU A 244 -1.38 23.56 -0.92
CA GLU A 244 -1.59 25.00 -0.69
C GLU A 244 -3.07 25.30 -0.41
N GLY A 245 -3.33 26.21 0.53
CA GLY A 245 -4.67 26.62 0.96
C GLY A 245 -5.33 25.68 1.99
N VAL A 246 -4.68 24.57 2.38
CA VAL A 246 -5.13 23.74 3.52
C VAL A 246 -4.53 24.30 4.80
N GLU A 247 -5.38 24.73 5.72
CA GLU A 247 -5.04 25.32 7.01
C GLU A 247 -5.11 24.30 8.15
N ALA A 248 -5.96 23.27 7.98
CA ALA A 248 -6.15 22.22 8.98
C ALA A 248 -6.33 20.84 8.33
N VAL A 249 -5.78 19.80 8.97
CA VAL A 249 -5.88 18.41 8.53
C VAL A 249 -6.49 17.55 9.64
N LEU A 250 -7.57 16.83 9.32
CA LEU A 250 -8.11 15.76 10.16
C LEU A 250 -7.50 14.43 9.69
N ILE A 251 -6.70 13.78 10.53
CA ILE A 251 -6.05 12.51 10.24
C ILE A 251 -6.95 11.39 10.79
N ALA A 252 -7.66 10.69 9.91
CA ALA A 252 -8.50 9.55 10.28
C ALA A 252 -7.64 8.28 10.26
N GLY A 253 -7.09 7.92 11.42
CA GLY A 253 -6.26 6.73 11.62
C GLY A 253 -7.09 5.46 11.75
N ASP A 254 -6.44 4.31 11.50
CA ASP A 254 -6.92 2.99 11.88
C ASP A 254 -6.32 2.62 13.25
N ASN A 255 -7.04 1.88 14.08
CA ASN A 255 -6.55 1.39 15.37
C ASN A 255 -5.43 0.36 15.14
N GLY A 256 -4.33 0.52 15.87
CA GLY A 256 -3.16 -0.34 15.81
C GLY A 256 -1.87 0.48 15.87
N SER A 257 -0.82 -0.12 16.43
CA SER A 257 0.43 0.56 16.78
C SER A 257 1.12 1.30 15.59
N ASP A 258 1.11 0.71 14.39
CA ASP A 258 1.73 1.35 13.20
C ASP A 258 0.86 2.49 12.65
N GLY A 259 -0.48 2.31 12.63
CA GLY A 259 -1.43 3.34 12.21
C GLY A 259 -1.38 4.58 13.13
N GLU A 260 -1.44 4.35 14.44
CA GLU A 260 -1.38 5.41 15.46
C GLU A 260 -0.04 6.16 15.42
N ALA A 261 1.09 5.42 15.37
CA ALA A 261 2.41 6.03 15.27
C ALA A 261 2.60 6.83 13.98
N SER A 262 2.02 6.38 12.87
CA SER A 262 2.12 7.07 11.59
C SER A 262 1.27 8.33 11.55
N ALA A 263 0.07 8.31 12.14
CA ALA A 263 -0.79 9.47 12.31
C ALA A 263 -0.13 10.53 13.19
N ALA A 264 0.45 10.12 14.33
CA ALA A 264 1.16 11.01 15.25
C ALA A 264 2.37 11.71 14.58
N ARG A 265 3.16 10.97 13.80
CA ARG A 265 4.29 11.55 13.05
C ARG A 265 3.83 12.55 11.99
N LEU A 266 2.72 12.27 11.30
CA LEU A 266 2.14 13.22 10.36
C LEU A 266 1.64 14.47 11.07
N ALA A 267 0.94 14.33 12.21
CA ALA A 267 0.43 15.47 12.98
C ALA A 267 1.55 16.43 13.37
N VAL A 268 2.62 15.94 14.01
CA VAL A 268 3.80 16.74 14.37
C VAL A 268 4.38 17.47 13.14
N ARG A 269 4.54 16.74 12.02
CA ARG A 269 5.09 17.32 10.79
C ARG A 269 4.22 18.43 10.20
N LEU A 270 2.91 18.30 10.26
CA LEU A 270 1.97 19.32 9.77
C LEU A 270 2.01 20.57 10.67
N GLU A 271 2.05 20.37 11.98
CA GLU A 271 2.19 21.48 12.96
C GLU A 271 3.51 22.24 12.77
N ASP A 272 4.63 21.53 12.51
CA ASP A 272 5.92 22.14 12.15
C ASP A 272 5.86 22.99 10.86
N GLN A 273 4.89 22.71 9.99
CA GLN A 273 4.63 23.45 8.76
C GLN A 273 3.56 24.54 8.91
N GLY A 274 3.05 24.76 10.12
CA GLY A 274 2.01 25.73 10.41
C GLY A 274 0.59 25.28 10.00
N VAL A 275 0.38 23.99 9.75
CA VAL A 275 -0.92 23.41 9.44
C VAL A 275 -1.48 22.74 10.70
N ALA A 276 -2.66 23.15 11.17
CA ALA A 276 -3.30 22.53 12.32
C ALA A 276 -3.60 21.04 12.05
N ALA A 277 -3.33 20.15 13.01
CA ALA A 277 -3.53 18.73 12.85
C ALA A 277 -4.34 18.13 14.00
N GLU A 278 -5.33 17.33 13.68
CA GLU A 278 -6.17 16.58 14.62
C GLU A 278 -6.20 15.12 14.22
N MET A 279 -6.03 14.22 15.18
CA MET A 279 -6.12 12.78 14.94
C MET A 279 -7.44 12.23 15.49
N VAL A 280 -8.09 11.37 14.72
CA VAL A 280 -9.30 10.66 15.13
C VAL A 280 -9.17 9.18 14.78
N PHE A 281 -9.70 8.34 15.67
CA PHE A 281 -9.69 6.89 15.54
C PHE A 281 -11.10 6.33 15.73
N PRO A 282 -11.44 5.19 15.11
CA PRO A 282 -12.72 4.56 15.38
C PRO A 282 -12.77 4.08 16.84
N PRO A 283 -13.95 4.16 17.51
CA PRO A 283 -14.09 3.66 18.88
C PRO A 283 -13.89 2.15 18.94
N ALA A 284 -13.31 1.65 20.02
CA ALA A 284 -13.22 0.22 20.26
C ALA A 284 -14.63 -0.43 20.25
N PRO A 285 -14.80 -1.65 19.75
CA PRO A 285 -13.76 -2.61 19.34
C PRO A 285 -13.34 -2.54 17.87
N HIS A 286 -13.71 -1.51 17.11
CA HIS A 286 -13.52 -1.43 15.68
C HIS A 286 -12.07 -1.12 15.30
N GLY A 287 -11.50 -1.87 14.35
CA GLY A 287 -10.14 -1.68 13.87
C GLY A 287 -10.01 -0.56 12.87
N ASP A 288 -11.03 -0.36 12.02
CA ASP A 288 -11.06 0.68 11.00
C ASP A 288 -12.45 1.35 10.90
N TRP A 289 -12.52 2.49 10.20
CA TRP A 289 -13.76 3.25 9.99
C TRP A 289 -14.82 2.48 9.20
N PRO A 290 -14.47 1.70 8.16
CA PRO A 290 -15.40 0.80 7.48
C PRO A 290 -16.07 -0.23 8.39
N ASP A 291 -15.33 -0.83 9.31
CA ASP A 291 -15.88 -1.82 10.25
C ASP A 291 -16.90 -1.18 11.20
N LEU A 292 -16.62 0.01 11.71
CA LEU A 292 -17.58 0.80 12.48
C LEU A 292 -18.86 1.09 11.67
N ALA A 293 -18.72 1.59 10.43
CA ALA A 293 -19.86 1.96 9.61
C ALA A 293 -20.74 0.74 9.24
N MET A 294 -20.11 -0.42 9.00
CA MET A 294 -20.84 -1.67 8.76
C MET A 294 -21.60 -2.15 9.99
N ALA A 295 -21.03 -2.04 11.19
CA ALA A 295 -21.69 -2.38 12.45
C ALA A 295 -22.90 -1.48 12.71
N GLU A 296 -22.76 -0.17 12.54
CA GLU A 296 -23.85 0.80 12.68
C GLU A 296 -25.01 0.53 11.69
N THR A 297 -24.69 0.10 10.47
CA THR A 297 -25.69 -0.21 9.43
C THR A 297 -26.37 -1.55 9.69
N GLY A 298 -25.63 -2.56 10.18
CA GLY A 298 -26.17 -3.87 10.56
C GLY A 298 -27.14 -3.78 11.73
N GLY A 299 -26.84 -2.95 12.72
CA GLY A 299 -27.72 -2.70 13.87
C GLY A 299 -29.05 -2.01 13.51
N ARG A 300 -29.05 -1.15 12.47
CA ARG A 300 -30.29 -0.48 11.99
C ARG A 300 -31.24 -1.39 11.20
N ARG A 301 -30.80 -2.56 10.73
CA ARG A 301 -31.65 -3.53 10.04
C ARG A 301 -32.37 -4.51 10.97
N LEU A 302 -32.06 -4.47 12.28
CA LEU A 302 -32.65 -5.35 13.30
C LEU A 302 -33.67 -4.62 14.20
N LEU A 303 -33.97 -3.37 13.92
CA LEU A 303 -35.05 -2.57 14.55
C LEU A 303 -36.11 -2.18 13.50
#